data_810c57e812e43f96b31b294ffd4d228e
#
_entry.id   810c57e812e43f96b31b294ffd4d228e
#
_cell.length_a   1.000
_cell.length_b   1.000
_cell.length_c   1.000
_cell.angle_alpha   90.00
_cell.angle_beta   90.00
_cell.angle_gamma   90.00
#
_symmetry.space_group_name_H-M   'P 1'
#
loop_
_entity.id
_entity.type
_entity.pdbx_description
1 polymer ?
#
loop_
_entity_poly.entity_id
_entity_poly.type
_entity_poly.pdbx_seq_one_letter_code
_entity_poly.pdbx_strand_id
1 'polypeptide(L)'
;MSIDYSDMKFPKARKKKKRIRHPESILNTERGVCYLCANLYGDYRQQYTEEHHVLFGSGMRTLSEAEGLKVYLCESHHKRGKEAVHNCRKTRELLCRIAQREYEKSHTRKDWMKISKKNYLDQEEQREEPEYSEEGHPGFQFL
;
A
#
# COMPACT_ATOMS: atom_id res chain seq x y z
N MET A 1 24.92 -55.55 -23.10
CA MET A 1 25.48 -54.18 -23.15
C MET A 1 25.18 -53.47 -21.84
N SER A 2 26.20 -53.21 -21.05
CA SER A 2 26.04 -52.36 -19.90
C SER A 2 26.21 -50.91 -20.33
N ILE A 3 25.24 -50.06 -20.02
CA ILE A 3 25.29 -48.64 -20.31
C ILE A 3 26.12 -48.02 -19.18
N ASP A 4 27.24 -47.40 -19.54
CA ASP A 4 28.05 -46.64 -18.57
C ASP A 4 27.45 -45.27 -18.34
N TYR A 5 26.98 -45.03 -17.13
CA TYR A 5 26.37 -43.79 -16.71
C TYR A 5 27.38 -42.84 -16.03
N SER A 6 28.66 -43.17 -16.04
CA SER A 6 29.70 -42.40 -15.32
C SER A 6 29.86 -40.95 -15.80
N ASP A 7 29.52 -40.68 -17.07
CA ASP A 7 29.59 -39.35 -17.70
C ASP A 7 28.28 -38.55 -17.60
N MET A 8 27.26 -39.11 -17.04
CA MET A 8 25.98 -38.38 -16.86
C MET A 8 26.07 -37.35 -15.74
N LYS A 9 26.19 -36.10 -16.13
CA LYS A 9 26.14 -34.99 -15.18
C LYS A 9 24.69 -34.68 -14.86
N PHE A 10 24.18 -35.23 -13.78
CA PHE A 10 22.89 -34.83 -13.25
C PHE A 10 22.93 -33.38 -12.76
N PRO A 11 21.94 -32.56 -13.09
CA PRO A 11 21.88 -31.20 -12.56
C PRO A 11 21.85 -31.25 -11.04
N LYS A 12 22.78 -30.53 -10.41
CA LYS A 12 22.83 -30.45 -8.94
C LYS A 12 21.49 -29.93 -8.43
N ALA A 13 20.94 -30.58 -7.43
CA ALA A 13 19.70 -30.14 -6.79
C ALA A 13 19.83 -28.68 -6.37
N ARG A 14 18.92 -27.83 -6.84
CA ARG A 14 18.89 -26.41 -6.45
C ARG A 14 18.68 -26.35 -4.95
N LYS A 15 19.59 -25.67 -4.25
CA LYS A 15 19.40 -25.40 -2.83
C LYS A 15 18.07 -24.66 -2.68
N LYS A 16 17.16 -25.22 -1.90
CA LYS A 16 15.89 -24.53 -1.57
C LYS A 16 16.24 -23.22 -0.88
N LYS A 17 15.81 -22.10 -1.46
CA LYS A 17 15.96 -20.79 -0.81
C LYS A 17 15.21 -20.83 0.51
N LYS A 18 15.84 -20.36 1.58
CA LYS A 18 15.17 -20.24 2.88
C LYS A 18 13.96 -19.31 2.70
N ARG A 19 12.81 -19.75 3.21
CA ARG A 19 11.59 -18.97 3.16
C ARG A 19 11.76 -17.75 4.06
N ILE A 20 11.74 -16.56 3.46
CA ILE A 20 11.80 -15.29 4.19
C ILE A 20 10.44 -15.10 4.86
N ARG A 21 10.44 -14.89 6.17
CA ARG A 21 9.23 -14.45 6.88
C ARG A 21 9.18 -12.94 6.82
N HIS A 22 8.11 -12.44 6.25
CA HIS A 22 7.82 -11.01 6.24
C HIS A 22 7.02 -10.61 7.47
N PRO A 23 7.20 -9.40 8.00
CA PRO A 23 6.38 -8.91 9.11
C PRO A 23 4.92 -8.79 8.68
N GLU A 24 4.03 -8.79 9.66
CA GLU A 24 2.63 -8.45 9.44
C GLU A 24 2.48 -6.98 9.07
N SER A 25 1.33 -6.62 8.52
CA SER A 25 1.02 -5.24 8.20
C SER A 25 1.04 -4.35 9.43
N ILE A 26 1.65 -3.18 9.32
CA ILE A 26 1.57 -2.13 10.35
C ILE A 26 0.21 -1.43 10.35
N LEU A 27 -0.55 -1.59 9.27
CA LEU A 27 -1.91 -1.06 9.15
C LEU A 27 -2.90 -2.06 9.74
N ASN A 28 -4.00 -1.55 10.28
CA ASN A 28 -5.07 -2.40 10.80
C ASN A 28 -5.90 -2.98 9.65
N THR A 29 -5.43 -4.08 9.11
CA THR A 29 -6.02 -4.79 7.98
C THR A 29 -6.16 -6.28 8.28
N GLU A 30 -7.19 -6.89 7.73
CA GLU A 30 -7.53 -8.30 7.93
C GLU A 30 -7.96 -8.92 6.62
N ARG A 31 -7.52 -10.16 6.40
CA ARG A 31 -7.97 -10.93 5.23
C ARG A 31 -9.48 -11.12 5.28
N GLY A 32 -10.15 -10.87 4.17
CA GLY A 32 -11.59 -10.97 4.04
C GLY A 32 -12.34 -9.66 4.33
N VAL A 33 -11.68 -8.64 4.84
CA VAL A 33 -12.23 -7.29 5.03
C VAL A 33 -11.44 -6.30 4.17
N CYS A 34 -12.12 -5.62 3.25
CA CYS A 34 -11.48 -4.59 2.45
C CYS A 34 -11.12 -3.38 3.31
N TYR A 35 -9.85 -3.01 3.33
CA TYR A 35 -9.36 -1.88 4.10
C TYR A 35 -10.05 -0.56 3.71
N LEU A 36 -10.23 -0.32 2.41
CA LEU A 36 -10.89 0.90 1.93
C LEU A 36 -12.40 0.90 2.16
N CYS A 37 -13.08 -0.23 1.97
CA CYS A 37 -14.49 -0.34 2.32
C CYS A 37 -14.73 -0.04 3.80
N ALA A 38 -13.89 -0.60 4.67
CA ALA A 38 -14.00 -0.39 6.12
C ALA A 38 -13.72 1.05 6.51
N ASN A 39 -12.66 1.66 6.00
CA ASN A 39 -12.24 3.00 6.42
C ASN A 39 -12.99 4.14 5.74
N LEU A 40 -13.44 3.97 4.50
CA LEU A 40 -14.18 5.00 3.76
C LEU A 40 -15.68 4.91 3.96
N TYR A 41 -16.23 3.71 4.10
CA TYR A 41 -17.67 3.47 4.11
C TYR A 41 -18.19 2.77 5.37
N GLY A 42 -17.31 2.41 6.31
CA GLY A 42 -17.69 1.62 7.48
C GLY A 42 -18.20 0.22 7.15
N ASP A 43 -17.81 -0.33 6.01
CA ASP A 43 -18.25 -1.63 5.52
C ASP A 43 -17.21 -2.70 5.87
N TYR A 44 -17.54 -3.51 6.89
CA TYR A 44 -16.68 -4.58 7.43
C TYR A 44 -17.14 -5.97 7.01
N ARG A 45 -17.99 -6.08 5.99
CA ARG A 45 -18.45 -7.39 5.56
C ARG A 45 -17.33 -8.28 5.04
N GLN A 46 -17.50 -9.59 5.23
CA GLN A 46 -16.60 -10.59 4.68
C GLN A 46 -16.78 -10.68 3.17
N GLN A 47 -15.68 -10.56 2.45
CA GLN A 47 -15.64 -10.68 1.00
C GLN A 47 -14.27 -11.18 0.54
N TYR A 48 -14.17 -11.57 -0.71
CA TYR A 48 -12.89 -11.89 -1.31
C TYR A 48 -11.97 -10.65 -1.30
N THR A 49 -10.75 -10.82 -0.81
CA THR A 49 -9.74 -9.76 -0.78
C THR A 49 -8.41 -10.26 -1.31
N GLU A 50 -7.67 -9.34 -1.90
CA GLU A 50 -6.30 -9.56 -2.36
C GLU A 50 -5.35 -8.66 -1.57
N GLU A 51 -4.15 -9.16 -1.31
CA GLU A 51 -3.10 -8.37 -0.67
C GLU A 51 -2.54 -7.34 -1.64
N HIS A 52 -2.55 -6.08 -1.24
CA HIS A 52 -2.00 -4.96 -1.99
C HIS A 52 -0.81 -4.36 -1.26
N HIS A 53 0.30 -4.19 -1.98
CA HIS A 53 1.49 -3.51 -1.48
C HIS A 53 1.33 -2.01 -1.64
N VAL A 54 1.42 -1.27 -0.55
CA VAL A 54 1.12 0.16 -0.52
C VAL A 54 2.11 0.98 -1.34
N LEU A 55 3.41 0.70 -1.21
CA LEU A 55 4.41 1.33 -2.05
C LEU A 55 4.34 0.77 -3.47
N PHE A 56 4.26 1.63 -4.44
CA PHE A 56 4.16 1.27 -5.85
C PHE A 56 5.37 1.74 -6.64
N GLY A 57 5.66 1.04 -7.73
CA GLY A 57 6.83 1.26 -8.57
C GLY A 57 7.75 0.06 -8.60
N SER A 58 8.77 0.13 -9.45
CA SER A 58 9.74 -0.94 -9.62
C SER A 58 10.54 -1.19 -8.33
N GLY A 59 10.56 -2.46 -7.89
CA GLY A 59 11.27 -2.86 -6.66
C GLY A 59 10.57 -2.54 -5.35
N MET A 60 9.47 -1.80 -5.37
CA MET A 60 8.79 -1.34 -4.15
C MET A 60 7.99 -2.44 -3.44
N ARG A 61 7.63 -3.49 -4.14
CA ARG A 61 6.94 -4.65 -3.55
C ARG A 61 7.77 -5.30 -2.43
N THR A 62 9.06 -5.49 -2.67
CA THR A 62 9.98 -6.09 -1.69
C THR A 62 10.11 -5.19 -0.45
N LEU A 63 10.19 -3.88 -0.63
CA LEU A 63 10.23 -2.92 0.47
C LEU A 63 8.91 -2.90 1.25
N SER A 64 7.77 -2.90 0.56
CA SER A 64 6.46 -2.99 1.20
C SER A 64 6.31 -4.25 2.06
N GLU A 65 6.76 -5.39 1.57
CA GLU A 65 6.77 -6.63 2.34
C GLU A 65 7.69 -6.55 3.57
N ALA A 66 8.89 -6.03 3.40
CA ALA A 66 9.86 -5.93 4.49
C ALA A 66 9.40 -4.97 5.60
N GLU A 67 8.71 -3.91 5.26
CA GLU A 67 8.25 -2.87 6.18
C GLU A 67 6.80 -3.07 6.66
N GLY A 68 6.12 -4.09 6.21
CA GLY A 68 4.71 -4.34 6.55
C GLY A 68 3.74 -3.30 5.99
N LEU A 69 4.06 -2.72 4.84
CA LEU A 69 3.23 -1.72 4.16
C LEU A 69 2.32 -2.40 3.15
N LYS A 70 1.30 -3.07 3.64
CA LYS A 70 0.36 -3.85 2.84
C LYS A 70 -1.03 -3.86 3.46
N VAL A 71 -2.03 -3.95 2.61
CA VAL A 71 -3.44 -3.99 3.01
C VAL A 71 -4.20 -5.03 2.18
N TYR A 72 -5.32 -5.52 2.72
CA TYR A 72 -6.26 -6.34 1.96
C TYR A 72 -7.33 -5.46 1.32
N LEU A 73 -7.54 -5.63 0.04
CA LEU A 73 -8.51 -4.88 -0.74
C LEU A 73 -9.46 -5.82 -1.51
N CYS A 74 -10.71 -5.43 -1.61
CA CYS A 74 -11.65 -6.09 -2.50
C CYS A 74 -11.30 -5.79 -3.96
N GLU A 75 -11.85 -6.58 -4.86
CA GLU A 75 -11.56 -6.45 -6.29
C GLU A 75 -11.90 -5.07 -6.86
N SER A 76 -13.01 -4.47 -6.40
CA SER A 76 -13.43 -3.13 -6.81
C SER A 76 -12.45 -2.02 -6.39
N HIS A 77 -11.83 -2.14 -5.22
CA HIS A 77 -10.84 -1.18 -4.75
C HIS A 77 -9.40 -1.53 -5.15
N HIS A 78 -9.14 -2.77 -5.54
CA HIS A 78 -7.81 -3.19 -5.97
C HIS A 78 -7.59 -2.96 -7.47
N LYS A 79 -8.42 -3.51 -8.33
CA LYS A 79 -8.17 -3.55 -9.78
C LYS A 79 -9.31 -3.05 -10.67
N ARG A 80 -10.57 -3.33 -10.34
CA ARG A 80 -11.70 -3.18 -11.28
C ARG A 80 -12.42 -1.85 -11.22
N GLY A 81 -12.58 -1.25 -10.06
CA GLY A 81 -13.32 -0.02 -9.90
C GLY A 81 -12.58 1.20 -10.46
N LYS A 82 -13.33 2.27 -10.71
CA LYS A 82 -12.75 3.56 -11.12
C LYS A 82 -11.82 4.14 -10.06
N GLU A 83 -12.14 3.91 -8.80
CA GLU A 83 -11.36 4.35 -7.63
C GLU A 83 -10.40 3.27 -7.12
N ALA A 84 -10.24 2.18 -7.87
CA ALA A 84 -9.29 1.14 -7.53
C ALA A 84 -7.86 1.70 -7.49
N VAL A 85 -7.05 1.20 -6.57
CA VAL A 85 -5.66 1.69 -6.38
C VAL A 85 -4.80 1.56 -7.64
N HIS A 86 -5.04 0.55 -8.47
CA HIS A 86 -4.33 0.40 -9.74
C HIS A 86 -4.82 1.36 -10.83
N ASN A 87 -6.00 1.93 -10.71
CA ASN A 87 -6.63 2.80 -11.71
C ASN A 87 -6.69 4.26 -11.28
N CYS A 88 -6.59 4.55 -10.01
CA CYS A 88 -6.78 5.88 -9.45
C CYS A 88 -5.58 6.34 -8.63
N ARG A 89 -4.89 7.36 -9.11
CA ARG A 89 -3.75 7.94 -8.41
C ARG A 89 -4.12 8.49 -7.03
N LYS A 90 -5.27 9.14 -6.90
CA LYS A 90 -5.74 9.70 -5.63
C LYS A 90 -5.89 8.62 -4.56
N THR A 91 -6.42 7.46 -4.93
CA THR A 91 -6.59 6.33 -4.01
C THR A 91 -5.24 5.74 -3.60
N ARG A 92 -4.30 5.61 -4.54
CA ARG A 92 -2.92 5.19 -4.21
C ARG A 92 -2.25 6.14 -3.24
N GLU A 93 -2.33 7.43 -3.51
CA GLU A 93 -1.73 8.45 -2.65
C GLU A 93 -2.40 8.51 -1.28
N LEU A 94 -3.70 8.29 -1.20
CA LEU A 94 -4.41 8.17 0.07
C LEU A 94 -3.86 7.03 0.93
N LEU A 95 -3.66 5.85 0.35
CA LEU A 95 -3.05 4.71 1.05
C LEU A 95 -1.61 5.02 1.48
N CYS A 96 -0.83 5.67 0.63
CA CYS A 96 0.53 6.08 0.97
C CYS A 96 0.56 7.07 2.14
N ARG A 97 -0.36 8.03 2.19
CA ARG A 97 -0.50 8.96 3.33
C ARG A 97 -0.84 8.24 4.62
N ILE A 98 -1.81 7.37 4.57
CA ILE A 98 -2.21 6.57 5.74
C ILE A 98 -1.04 5.71 6.23
N ALA A 99 -0.36 5.05 5.31
CA ALA A 99 0.80 4.23 5.62
C ALA A 99 1.96 5.04 6.20
N GLN A 100 2.23 6.22 5.65
CA GLN A 100 3.26 7.11 6.16
C GLN A 100 2.96 7.59 7.59
N ARG A 101 1.74 7.98 7.88
CA ARG A 101 1.32 8.36 9.24
C ARG A 101 1.53 7.23 10.23
N GLU A 102 1.14 6.03 9.87
CA GLU A 102 1.32 4.87 10.74
C GLU A 102 2.80 4.52 10.92
N TYR A 103 3.58 4.57 9.85
CA TYR A 103 5.02 4.32 9.87
C TYR A 103 5.78 5.33 10.75
N GLU A 104 5.44 6.60 10.66
CA GLU A 104 6.09 7.68 11.42
C GLU A 104 5.75 7.67 12.91
N LYS A 105 4.80 6.86 13.37
CA LYS A 105 4.57 6.63 14.81
C LYS A 105 5.74 5.91 15.49
N SER A 106 6.46 5.07 14.75
CA SER A 106 7.59 4.28 15.24
C SER A 106 8.92 4.56 14.54
N HIS A 107 8.91 5.33 13.46
CA HIS A 107 10.06 5.68 12.65
C HIS A 107 10.08 7.19 12.37
N THR A 108 11.21 7.68 11.90
CA THR A 108 11.34 9.10 11.50
C THR A 108 10.87 9.32 10.05
N ARG A 109 10.57 10.56 9.70
CA ARG A 109 10.31 10.95 8.31
C ARG A 109 11.50 10.65 7.40
N LYS A 110 12.72 10.81 7.91
CA LYS A 110 13.93 10.46 7.20
C LYS A 110 13.98 8.98 6.82
N ASP A 111 13.54 8.09 7.72
CA ASP A 111 13.44 6.67 7.44
C ASP A 111 12.38 6.38 6.38
N TRP A 112 11.23 7.03 6.45
CA TRP A 112 10.20 6.94 5.42
C TRP A 112 10.72 7.36 4.04
N MET A 113 11.44 8.47 3.96
CA MET A 113 12.00 8.97 2.70
C MET A 113 13.04 8.02 2.09
N LYS A 114 13.75 7.25 2.90
CA LYS A 114 14.68 6.23 2.42
C LYS A 114 13.96 5.10 1.67
N ILE A 115 12.77 4.73 2.10
CA ILE A 115 12.01 3.62 1.51
C ILE A 115 11.07 4.07 0.40
N SER A 116 10.35 5.17 0.57
CA SER A 116 9.34 5.64 -0.38
C SER A 116 9.85 6.66 -1.38
N LYS A 117 10.90 7.39 -1.04
CA LYS A 117 11.47 8.52 -1.81
C LYS A 117 10.51 9.69 -2.03
N LYS A 118 9.33 9.66 -1.44
CA LYS A 118 8.31 10.71 -1.56
C LYS A 118 7.61 10.95 -0.23
N ASN A 119 7.43 12.22 0.13
CA ASN A 119 6.63 12.64 1.27
C ASN A 119 5.18 12.91 0.82
N TYR A 120 4.26 12.12 1.33
CA TYR A 120 2.84 12.23 1.01
C TYR A 120 2.07 13.15 1.96
N LEU A 121 2.62 13.45 3.14
CA LEU A 121 1.96 14.28 4.15
C LEU A 121 2.00 15.77 3.81
N ASP A 122 3.08 16.26 3.23
CA ASP A 122 3.19 17.67 2.83
C ASP A 122 2.13 18.09 1.79
N GLN A 123 1.62 17.16 1.01
CA GLN A 123 0.55 17.43 0.04
C GLN A 123 -0.81 17.66 0.71
N GLU A 124 -0.97 17.19 1.92
CA GLU A 124 -2.20 17.35 2.68
C GLU A 124 -2.22 18.70 3.39
N GLU A 125 -1.09 19.12 3.94
CA GLU A 125 -0.93 20.45 4.55
C GLU A 125 -1.20 21.56 3.53
N GLN A 126 -0.83 21.35 2.25
CA GLN A 126 -1.12 22.30 1.18
C GLN A 126 -2.59 22.31 0.72
N ARG A 127 -3.36 21.28 1.04
CA ARG A 127 -4.78 21.19 0.68
C ARG A 127 -5.72 21.63 1.79
N GLU A 128 -5.24 21.67 3.02
CA GLU A 128 -6.00 22.08 4.19
C GLU A 128 -5.93 23.60 4.43
N GLU A 129 -5.12 24.34 3.67
CA GLU A 129 -5.35 25.79 3.58
C GLU A 129 -6.65 25.99 2.77
N PRO A 130 -7.77 26.32 3.43
CA PRO A 130 -8.92 26.75 2.69
C PRO A 130 -8.44 27.97 1.91
N GLU A 131 -8.61 27.97 0.61
CA GLU A 131 -8.70 29.21 -0.14
C GLU A 131 -9.87 29.99 0.46
N TYR A 132 -9.61 30.62 1.57
CA TYR A 132 -10.42 31.71 2.02
C TYR A 132 -10.09 32.86 1.05
N SER A 133 -10.70 32.78 -0.10
CA SER A 133 -10.83 33.95 -0.91
C SER A 133 -11.63 34.93 -0.07
N GLU A 134 -10.96 35.93 0.45
CA GLU A 134 -11.58 37.11 1.05
C GLU A 134 -12.40 37.92 0.02
N GLU A 135 -12.76 37.32 -1.07
CA GLU A 135 -13.81 37.85 -1.91
C GLU A 135 -15.11 37.57 -1.19
N GLY A 136 -15.44 38.55 -0.37
CA GLY A 136 -16.62 38.59 0.41
C GLY A 136 -17.78 38.01 -0.36
N HIS A 137 -18.38 37.00 0.18
CA HIS A 137 -19.74 36.65 -0.20
C HIS A 137 -20.66 37.80 0.25
N PRO A 138 -21.03 38.68 -0.68
CA PRO A 138 -21.97 39.76 -0.34
C PRO A 138 -23.38 39.19 -0.17
N GLY A 139 -23.52 38.10 0.52
CA GLY A 139 -24.79 37.41 0.63
C GLY A 139 -25.05 36.72 1.95
N PHE A 140 -24.07 36.63 2.82
CA PHE A 140 -24.28 36.15 4.16
C PHE A 140 -24.46 37.30 5.13
N GLN A 141 -25.55 38.01 4.95
CA GLN A 141 -26.12 38.77 6.08
C GLN A 141 -27.10 37.84 6.78
N PHE A 142 -26.70 37.35 7.93
CA PHE A 142 -27.66 36.84 8.88
C PHE A 142 -28.38 38.03 9.48
N LEU A 143 -29.54 38.24 8.99
CA LEU A 143 -30.51 39.05 9.69
C LEU A 143 -31.23 38.19 10.71
#